data_14f01955ca73905866f34d5e30b94690
#
_entry.id   14f01955ca73905866f34d5e30b94690
#
_cell.length_a   1.000
_cell.length_b   1.000
_cell.length_c   1.000
_cell.angle_alpha   90.00
_cell.angle_beta   90.00
_cell.angle_gamma   90.00
#
_symmetry.space_group_name_H-M   'P 1'
#
loop_
_entity.id
_entity.type
_entity.pdbx_description
1 polymer ?
#
loop_
_entity_poly.entity_id
_entity_poly.type
_entity_poly.pdbx_seq_one_letter_code
_entity_poly.pdbx_strand_id
1 'polypeptide(L)'
;MHKRIFALICTLIIAFSLCSCVDQHAGKKEDSGENKKVIATSPATVQICNKLNIKLIAVPESDFTMADEYKDLPRVGSPMSPDIEKIKSLNPDCVLSPVSLKNELEKKYKNAELKYEFINLSSVDGMFESIKKLGDEFGREKEAKALIDEHKQYM
;
A
#
# COMPACT_ATOMS: atom_id res chain seq x y z
N MET A 1 -34.48 -52.61 27.61
CA MET A 1 -34.68 -51.14 27.64
C MET A 1 -33.44 -50.33 27.15
N HIS A 2 -32.23 -50.73 27.42
CA HIS A 2 -31.02 -49.98 27.02
C HIS A 2 -30.75 -49.82 25.52
N LYS A 3 -31.12 -50.81 24.69
CA LYS A 3 -30.93 -50.78 23.22
C LYS A 3 -31.79 -49.72 22.51
N ARG A 4 -32.97 -49.37 23.05
CA ARG A 4 -33.85 -48.34 22.47
C ARG A 4 -33.42 -46.90 22.83
N ILE A 5 -32.79 -46.74 23.98
CA ILE A 5 -32.28 -45.48 24.45
C ILE A 5 -31.00 -45.09 23.65
N PHE A 6 -30.16 -46.08 23.30
CA PHE A 6 -28.96 -45.86 22.48
C PHE A 6 -29.29 -45.42 21.07
N ALA A 7 -30.39 -45.97 20.49
CA ALA A 7 -30.86 -45.59 19.15
C ALA A 7 -31.40 -44.15 19.11
N LEU A 8 -32.03 -43.68 20.18
CA LEU A 8 -32.54 -42.29 20.28
C LEU A 8 -31.43 -41.26 20.49
N ILE A 9 -30.38 -41.63 21.19
CA ILE A 9 -29.21 -40.74 21.41
C ILE A 9 -28.40 -40.60 20.12
N CYS A 10 -28.24 -41.67 19.31
CA CYS A 10 -27.55 -41.58 18.03
C CYS A 10 -28.31 -40.75 16.98
N THR A 11 -29.66 -40.75 16.99
CA THR A 11 -30.45 -39.91 16.07
C THR A 11 -30.42 -38.42 16.45
N LEU A 12 -30.26 -38.10 17.74
CA LEU A 12 -30.17 -36.72 18.19
C LEU A 12 -28.82 -36.07 17.85
N ILE A 13 -27.75 -36.88 17.77
CA ILE A 13 -26.39 -36.37 17.42
C ILE A 13 -26.28 -36.12 15.90
N ILE A 14 -27.01 -36.85 15.06
CA ILE A 14 -26.99 -36.65 13.61
C ILE A 14 -27.80 -35.40 13.19
N ALA A 15 -28.80 -34.98 13.96
CA ALA A 15 -29.59 -33.78 13.68
C ALA A 15 -28.87 -32.46 13.99
N PHE A 16 -27.76 -32.49 14.75
CA PHE A 16 -26.99 -31.27 15.12
C PHE A 16 -25.80 -31.03 14.19
N SER A 17 -25.51 -31.90 13.23
CA SER A 17 -24.39 -31.80 12.28
C SER A 17 -24.71 -31.11 10.96
N LEU A 18 -25.93 -30.62 10.74
CA LEU A 18 -26.36 -30.06 9.46
C LEU A 18 -26.63 -28.54 9.49
N CYS A 19 -26.22 -27.84 10.53
CA CYS A 19 -26.37 -26.40 10.59
C CYS A 19 -25.00 -25.71 10.75
N SER A 20 -24.05 -25.98 9.82
CA SER A 20 -22.83 -25.21 9.69
C SER A 20 -22.42 -25.08 8.22
N CYS A 21 -23.36 -24.68 7.37
CA CYS A 21 -23.05 -23.97 6.16
C CYS A 21 -23.35 -22.48 6.41
N VAL A 22 -22.57 -21.89 7.28
CA VAL A 22 -22.32 -20.45 7.16
C VAL A 22 -21.40 -20.35 5.95
N ASP A 23 -21.90 -19.75 4.87
CA ASP A 23 -21.11 -19.22 3.79
C ASP A 23 -20.01 -18.35 4.38
N GLN A 24 -18.89 -18.96 4.71
CA GLN A 24 -17.63 -18.24 4.68
C GLN A 24 -17.38 -17.92 3.21
N HIS A 25 -17.98 -16.83 2.75
CA HIS A 25 -17.37 -16.01 1.75
C HIS A 25 -16.04 -15.60 2.41
N ALA A 26 -15.04 -16.48 2.29
CA ALA A 26 -13.66 -16.11 2.43
C ALA A 26 -13.42 -15.09 1.32
N GLY A 27 -13.78 -13.86 1.58
CA GLY A 27 -13.21 -12.72 0.89
C GLY A 27 -11.72 -12.99 0.97
N LYS A 28 -11.13 -13.31 -0.20
CA LYS A 28 -9.70 -13.24 -0.44
C LYS A 28 -9.28 -11.96 0.28
N LYS A 29 -8.62 -12.08 1.41
CA LYS A 29 -7.92 -10.98 2.03
C LYS A 29 -6.93 -10.57 0.97
N GLU A 30 -7.31 -9.59 0.17
CA GLU A 30 -6.35 -8.90 -0.67
C GLU A 30 -5.25 -8.51 0.30
N ASP A 31 -4.05 -8.90 -0.06
CA ASP A 31 -2.81 -8.62 0.64
C ASP A 31 -2.89 -7.15 1.09
N SER A 32 -3.18 -6.96 2.37
CA SER A 32 -3.32 -5.61 2.91
C SER A 32 -1.96 -4.98 2.63
N GLY A 33 -1.92 -3.91 1.83
CA GLY A 33 -0.70 -3.28 1.31
C GLY A 33 0.35 -2.91 2.35
N GLU A 34 0.13 -3.31 3.59
CA GLU A 34 0.94 -3.10 4.78
C GLU A 34 2.34 -3.73 4.70
N ASN A 35 2.52 -4.80 3.92
CA ASN A 35 3.80 -5.50 3.75
C ASN A 35 4.47 -5.25 2.40
N LYS A 36 3.90 -4.38 1.55
CA LYS A 36 4.50 -4.05 0.25
C LYS A 36 5.83 -3.30 0.43
N LYS A 37 6.81 -3.67 -0.38
CA LYS A 37 8.10 -2.99 -0.48
C LYS A 37 7.96 -1.77 -1.38
N VAL A 38 7.85 -0.59 -0.79
CA VAL A 38 7.61 0.65 -1.50
C VAL A 38 8.87 1.50 -1.53
N ILE A 39 9.18 2.07 -2.68
CA ILE A 39 10.25 3.06 -2.87
C ILE A 39 9.63 4.38 -3.29
N ALA A 40 9.99 5.47 -2.62
CA ALA A 40 9.66 6.82 -3.05
C ALA A 40 10.88 7.50 -3.67
N THR A 41 10.72 8.16 -4.82
CA THR A 41 11.82 8.76 -5.57
C THR A 41 11.89 10.28 -5.45
N SER A 42 11.02 10.91 -4.66
CA SER A 42 11.09 12.35 -4.37
C SER A 42 10.74 12.67 -2.92
N PRO A 43 11.29 13.76 -2.35
CA PRO A 43 10.98 14.16 -0.98
C PRO A 43 9.50 14.38 -0.72
N ALA A 44 8.78 14.97 -1.68
CA ALA A 44 7.33 15.18 -1.54
C ALA A 44 6.56 13.85 -1.48
N THR A 45 6.95 12.87 -2.29
CA THR A 45 6.35 11.53 -2.23
C THR A 45 6.67 10.83 -0.90
N VAL A 46 7.90 10.98 -0.38
CA VAL A 46 8.27 10.48 0.96
C VAL A 46 7.37 11.07 2.04
N GLN A 47 7.12 12.38 2.00
CA GLN A 47 6.24 13.03 2.99
C GLN A 47 4.81 12.51 2.95
N ILE A 48 4.25 12.28 1.76
CA ILE A 48 2.91 11.67 1.61
C ILE A 48 2.90 10.26 2.19
N CYS A 49 3.89 9.43 1.85
CA CYS A 49 4.00 8.07 2.41
C CYS A 49 4.08 8.10 3.94
N ASN A 50 4.86 9.03 4.51
CA ASN A 50 4.94 9.20 5.96
C ASN A 50 3.57 9.54 6.57
N LYS A 51 2.87 10.52 6.01
CA LYS A 51 1.53 10.92 6.47
C LYS A 51 0.49 9.81 6.36
N LEU A 52 0.65 8.91 5.39
CA LEU A 52 -0.22 7.75 5.18
C LEU A 52 0.26 6.50 5.94
N ASN A 53 1.31 6.57 6.74
CA ASN A 53 1.93 5.42 7.39
C ASN A 53 2.30 4.28 6.40
N ILE A 54 2.69 4.63 5.16
CA ILE A 54 3.19 3.69 4.17
C ILE A 54 4.69 3.51 4.41
N LYS A 55 5.11 2.29 4.75
CA LYS A 55 6.51 1.97 5.00
C LYS A 55 7.32 1.99 3.71
N LEU A 56 8.45 2.71 3.73
CA LEU A 56 9.38 2.76 2.62
C LEU A 56 10.58 1.85 2.89
N ILE A 57 11.13 1.24 1.83
CA ILE A 57 12.38 0.45 1.88
C ILE A 57 13.56 1.21 1.29
N ALA A 58 13.32 2.31 0.59
CA ALA A 58 14.35 3.21 0.08
C ALA A 58 13.75 4.59 -0.24
N VAL A 59 14.58 5.62 -0.25
CA VAL A 59 14.22 7.02 -0.41
C VAL A 59 15.18 7.73 -1.38
N PRO A 60 14.81 8.92 -1.94
CA PRO A 60 15.70 9.66 -2.82
C PRO A 60 16.89 10.25 -2.08
N GLU A 61 17.94 10.57 -2.83
CA GLU A 61 18.96 11.53 -2.39
C GLU A 61 18.35 12.93 -2.34
N SER A 62 18.52 13.63 -1.23
CA SER A 62 17.99 14.98 -1.05
C SER A 62 18.67 15.65 0.14
N ASP A 63 18.92 16.95 0.02
CA ASP A 63 19.32 17.82 1.13
C ASP A 63 18.14 18.17 2.05
N PHE A 64 16.93 17.76 1.68
CA PHE A 64 15.74 17.97 2.48
C PHE A 64 15.75 17.08 3.72
N THR A 65 15.48 17.66 4.89
CA THR A 65 15.39 16.91 6.14
C THR A 65 14.22 15.95 6.09
N MET A 66 14.52 14.65 6.08
CA MET A 66 13.53 13.60 6.19
C MET A 66 13.30 13.19 7.65
N ALA A 67 12.17 12.56 7.94
CA ALA A 67 11.91 12.00 9.25
C ALA A 67 13.00 10.99 9.66
N ASP A 68 13.25 10.87 10.96
CA ASP A 68 14.35 10.07 11.51
C ASP A 68 14.30 8.61 11.06
N GLU A 69 13.11 8.06 10.88
CA GLU A 69 12.88 6.68 10.41
C GLU A 69 13.44 6.39 9.01
N TYR A 70 13.71 7.43 8.19
CA TYR A 70 14.23 7.27 6.83
C TYR A 70 15.73 7.52 6.71
N LYS A 71 16.42 7.88 7.80
CA LYS A 71 17.84 8.27 7.78
C LYS A 71 18.74 7.14 7.29
N ASP A 72 18.46 5.92 7.74
CA ASP A 72 19.28 4.73 7.46
C ASP A 72 18.82 3.95 6.22
N LEU A 73 17.77 4.40 5.54
CA LEU A 73 17.28 3.73 4.35
C LEU A 73 18.23 3.93 3.15
N PRO A 74 18.33 2.93 2.26
CA PRO A 74 19.06 3.07 1.00
C PRO A 74 18.61 4.29 0.20
N ARG A 75 19.59 5.02 -0.36
CA ARG A 75 19.35 6.16 -1.26
C ARG A 75 19.33 5.67 -2.70
N VAL A 76 18.29 6.03 -3.46
CA VAL A 76 18.09 5.58 -4.84
C VAL A 76 18.36 6.66 -5.88
N GLY A 77 19.24 7.60 -5.57
CA GLY A 77 19.61 8.70 -6.46
C GLY A 77 18.67 9.89 -6.41
N SER A 78 18.96 10.90 -7.24
CA SER A 78 18.15 12.12 -7.26
C SER A 78 16.78 11.90 -7.90
N PRO A 79 15.75 12.71 -7.57
CA PRO A 79 14.42 12.61 -8.18
C PRO A 79 14.42 12.66 -9.70
N MET A 80 15.28 13.51 -10.29
CA MET A 80 15.40 13.67 -11.75
C MET A 80 16.12 12.49 -12.43
N SER A 81 17.00 11.81 -11.70
CA SER A 81 17.81 10.71 -12.20
C SER A 81 17.96 9.63 -11.14
N PRO A 82 16.87 8.89 -10.85
CA PRO A 82 16.94 7.77 -9.91
C PRO A 82 17.82 6.65 -10.49
N ASP A 83 18.53 5.97 -9.61
CA ASP A 83 19.36 4.80 -9.93
C ASP A 83 18.45 3.58 -10.13
N ILE A 84 18.12 3.31 -11.38
CA ILE A 84 17.20 2.23 -11.78
C ILE A 84 17.73 0.86 -11.40
N GLU A 85 19.05 0.64 -11.52
CA GLU A 85 19.67 -0.65 -11.18
C GLU A 85 19.59 -0.91 -9.68
N LYS A 86 19.85 0.12 -8.88
CA LYS A 86 19.68 0.04 -7.42
C LYS A 86 18.24 -0.20 -7.01
N ILE A 87 17.29 0.53 -7.62
CA ILE A 87 15.86 0.30 -7.40
C ILE A 87 15.50 -1.15 -7.70
N LYS A 88 15.90 -1.66 -8.86
CA LYS A 88 15.64 -3.05 -9.29
C LYS A 88 16.24 -4.06 -8.32
N SER A 89 17.47 -3.83 -7.84
CA SER A 89 18.15 -4.73 -6.91
C SER A 89 17.43 -4.87 -5.55
N LEU A 90 16.66 -3.88 -5.13
CA LEU A 90 15.85 -3.90 -3.91
C LEU A 90 14.54 -4.70 -4.08
N ASN A 91 14.21 -5.09 -5.32
CA ASN A 91 13.02 -5.86 -5.66
C ASN A 91 11.72 -5.25 -5.05
N PRO A 92 11.38 -4.00 -5.39
CA PRO A 92 10.20 -3.33 -4.86
C PRO A 92 8.91 -3.89 -5.45
N ASP A 93 7.83 -3.83 -4.66
CA ASP A 93 6.48 -4.11 -5.13
C ASP A 93 5.86 -2.89 -5.84
N CYS A 94 6.33 -1.68 -5.51
CA CYS A 94 5.91 -0.43 -6.15
C CYS A 94 6.96 0.67 -6.01
N VAL A 95 7.15 1.46 -7.10
CA VAL A 95 7.96 2.67 -7.11
C VAL A 95 7.05 3.88 -7.28
N LEU A 96 7.09 4.80 -6.32
CA LEU A 96 6.27 6.02 -6.31
C LEU A 96 7.10 7.21 -6.78
N SER A 97 6.65 7.91 -7.81
CA SER A 97 7.33 9.07 -8.41
C SER A 97 6.37 10.21 -8.68
N PRO A 98 6.81 11.48 -8.70
CA PRO A 98 5.93 12.58 -9.05
C PRO A 98 5.56 12.55 -10.55
N VAL A 99 4.31 12.88 -10.86
CA VAL A 99 3.80 12.90 -12.25
C VAL A 99 4.56 13.86 -13.16
N SER A 100 5.14 14.92 -12.59
CA SER A 100 5.96 15.90 -13.33
C SER A 100 7.19 15.27 -14.02
N LEU A 101 7.65 14.11 -13.53
CA LEU A 101 8.80 13.37 -14.09
C LEU A 101 8.36 12.15 -14.92
N LYS A 102 7.07 12.03 -15.23
CA LYS A 102 6.53 10.86 -15.94
C LYS A 102 7.21 10.66 -17.29
N ASN A 103 7.37 11.71 -18.07
CA ASN A 103 7.93 11.63 -19.41
C ASN A 103 9.37 11.08 -19.42
N GLU A 104 10.16 11.42 -18.40
CA GLU A 104 11.55 11.02 -18.25
C GLU A 104 11.70 9.61 -17.66
N LEU A 105 10.79 9.23 -16.75
CA LEU A 105 10.96 8.03 -15.94
C LEU A 105 10.14 6.82 -16.43
N GLU A 106 9.00 7.04 -17.05
CA GLU A 106 8.07 5.96 -17.40
C GLU A 106 8.73 4.90 -18.29
N LYS A 107 9.48 5.33 -19.33
CA LYS A 107 10.19 4.40 -20.23
C LYS A 107 11.29 3.62 -19.49
N LYS A 108 11.99 4.27 -18.56
CA LYS A 108 13.04 3.63 -17.76
C LYS A 108 12.45 2.55 -16.86
N TYR A 109 11.33 2.84 -16.18
CA TYR A 109 10.65 1.88 -15.31
C TYR A 109 10.08 0.70 -16.11
N LYS A 110 9.45 0.96 -17.27
CA LYS A 110 8.97 -0.11 -18.16
C LYS A 110 10.10 -1.03 -18.64
N ASN A 111 11.21 -0.47 -19.06
CA ASN A 111 12.37 -1.26 -19.53
C ASN A 111 12.99 -2.10 -18.40
N ALA A 112 12.91 -1.63 -17.16
CA ALA A 112 13.37 -2.34 -15.97
C ALA A 112 12.35 -3.32 -15.40
N GLU A 113 11.14 -3.40 -16.00
CA GLU A 113 10.01 -4.23 -15.55
C GLU A 113 9.55 -3.91 -14.11
N LEU A 114 9.74 -2.66 -13.68
CA LEU A 114 9.31 -2.19 -12.38
C LEU A 114 7.80 -1.89 -12.38
N LYS A 115 7.13 -2.21 -11.30
CA LYS A 115 5.80 -1.66 -11.01
C LYS A 115 5.96 -0.26 -10.47
N TYR A 116 5.19 0.69 -10.98
CA TYR A 116 5.30 2.10 -10.57
C TYR A 116 3.96 2.80 -10.59
N GLU A 117 3.87 3.88 -9.80
CA GLU A 117 2.75 4.80 -9.78
C GLU A 117 3.26 6.24 -9.80
N PHE A 118 2.60 7.10 -10.58
CA PHE A 118 2.91 8.52 -10.62
C PHE A 118 1.90 9.31 -9.79
N ILE A 119 2.43 10.06 -8.82
CA ILE A 119 1.66 10.86 -7.87
C ILE A 119 1.48 12.27 -8.45
N ASN A 120 0.23 12.69 -8.61
CA ASN A 120 -0.07 14.03 -9.11
C ASN A 120 -0.03 15.06 -7.97
N LEU A 121 1.01 15.88 -7.97
CA LEU A 121 1.20 16.99 -7.03
C LEU A 121 1.10 18.35 -7.71
N SER A 122 0.62 18.39 -8.97
CA SER A 122 0.56 19.62 -9.77
C SER A 122 -0.66 20.47 -9.45
N SER A 123 -1.66 19.92 -8.78
CA SER A 123 -2.86 20.60 -8.33
C SER A 123 -3.37 20.01 -7.02
N VAL A 124 -4.18 20.77 -6.30
CA VAL A 124 -4.79 20.29 -5.04
C VAL A 124 -5.70 19.10 -5.28
N ASP A 125 -6.55 19.15 -6.31
CA ASP A 125 -7.44 18.04 -6.65
C ASP A 125 -6.65 16.79 -7.03
N GLY A 126 -5.61 16.93 -7.87
CA GLY A 126 -4.74 15.82 -8.26
C GLY A 126 -3.99 15.21 -7.07
N MET A 127 -3.58 16.04 -6.10
CA MET A 127 -2.98 15.58 -4.86
C MET A 127 -3.99 14.78 -4.03
N PHE A 128 -5.22 15.26 -3.87
CA PHE A 128 -6.25 14.54 -3.12
C PHE A 128 -6.63 13.21 -3.77
N GLU A 129 -6.76 13.17 -5.10
CA GLU A 129 -6.98 11.92 -5.84
C GLU A 129 -5.83 10.93 -5.63
N SER A 130 -4.57 11.41 -5.69
CA SER A 130 -3.40 10.58 -5.47
C SER A 130 -3.34 10.05 -4.03
N ILE A 131 -3.60 10.90 -3.03
CA ILE A 131 -3.65 10.49 -1.62
C ILE A 131 -4.74 9.43 -1.41
N LYS A 132 -5.94 9.65 -1.96
CA LYS A 132 -7.03 8.68 -1.87
C LYS A 132 -6.63 7.34 -2.50
N LYS A 133 -6.08 7.36 -3.72
CA LYS A 133 -5.64 6.16 -4.44
C LYS A 133 -4.59 5.38 -3.65
N LEU A 134 -3.60 6.06 -3.08
CA LEU A 134 -2.60 5.42 -2.22
C LEU A 134 -3.25 4.83 -0.96
N GLY A 135 -4.20 5.53 -0.34
CA GLY A 135 -4.96 5.00 0.78
C GLY A 135 -5.64 3.68 0.43
N ASP A 136 -6.39 3.66 -0.68
CA ASP A 136 -7.10 2.48 -1.17
C ASP A 136 -6.12 1.32 -1.51
N GLU A 137 -4.97 1.61 -2.13
CA GLU A 137 -4.00 0.60 -2.57
C GLU A 137 -3.18 -0.01 -1.42
N PHE A 138 -2.91 0.77 -0.39
CA PHE A 138 -2.05 0.36 0.73
C PHE A 138 -2.83 0.10 2.03
N GLY A 139 -4.17 0.09 2.00
CA GLY A 139 -5.00 -0.14 3.18
C GLY A 139 -4.86 0.99 4.22
N ARG A 140 -4.76 2.24 3.75
CA ARG A 140 -4.57 3.46 4.55
C ARG A 140 -5.67 4.50 4.30
N GLU A 141 -6.89 4.03 4.09
CA GLU A 141 -8.04 4.88 3.75
C GLU A 141 -8.37 5.89 4.86
N LYS A 142 -8.15 5.49 6.11
CA LYS A 142 -8.39 6.37 7.27
C LYS A 142 -7.39 7.52 7.31
N GLU A 143 -6.12 7.20 7.13
CA GLU A 143 -5.02 8.17 7.08
C GLU A 143 -5.17 9.09 5.88
N ALA A 144 -5.52 8.54 4.71
CA ALA A 144 -5.78 9.32 3.50
C ALA A 144 -6.93 10.31 3.69
N LYS A 145 -8.05 9.84 4.27
CA LYS A 145 -9.18 10.71 4.56
C LYS A 145 -8.81 11.81 5.56
N ALA A 146 -8.12 11.47 6.65
CA ALA A 146 -7.69 12.44 7.65
C ALA A 146 -6.78 13.52 7.05
N LEU A 147 -5.81 13.12 6.21
CA LEU A 147 -4.90 14.04 5.53
C LEU A 147 -5.62 14.98 4.57
N ILE A 148 -6.58 14.48 3.80
CA ILE A 148 -7.40 15.29 2.89
C ILE A 148 -8.28 16.26 3.69
N ASP A 149 -8.94 15.81 4.75
CA ASP A 149 -9.83 16.64 5.56
C ASP A 149 -9.04 17.75 6.28
N GLU A 150 -7.83 17.45 6.79
CA GLU A 150 -6.91 18.44 7.37
C GLU A 150 -6.61 19.57 6.35
N HIS A 151 -6.22 19.20 5.12
CA HIS A 151 -5.89 20.20 4.09
C HIS A 151 -7.09 21.06 3.68
N LYS A 152 -8.29 20.48 3.60
CA LYS A 152 -9.50 21.22 3.25
C LYS A 152 -9.89 22.30 4.27
N GLN A 153 -9.44 22.20 5.52
CA GLN A 153 -9.70 23.21 6.54
C GLN A 153 -8.91 24.51 6.32
N TYR A 154 -7.85 24.46 5.53
CA TYR A 154 -6.97 25.61 5.27
C TYR A 154 -7.21 26.28 3.91
N MET A 155 -8.21 25.79 3.15
CA MET A 155 -8.63 26.36 1.86
C MET A 155 -9.88 27.19 1.99
#